data_8c301ccbeb06d880c93d1633d4adee92
#
_entry.id   8c301ccbeb06d880c93d1633d4adee92
#
_cell.length_a   1.000
_cell.length_b   1.000
_cell.length_c   1.000
_cell.angle_alpha   90.00
_cell.angle_beta   90.00
_cell.angle_gamma   90.00
#
_symmetry.space_group_name_H-M   'P 1'
#
loop_
_entity.id
_entity.type
_entity.pdbx_description
1 polymer ?
#
loop_
_entity_poly.entity_id
_entity_poly.type
_entity_poly.pdbx_seq_one_letter_code
_entity_poly.pdbx_strand_id
1 'polypeptide(L)'
;MEILPVSTFEDAVRVEFFGDEIDRIVEFDVLTGEVKRSLNFVAIFPASHYVVPQEQIERAIKGIKEELAEQVTYFKEHDQLIEAQRIAERTNFDIEMLRETGFCSGIENYSRHLAGLEPGQPPSTLIDFFGDDFLMIIDESHITVPQIGGMYAGDQSRKSTLVDFGFRLPSAKDNRCLLYTSPSPRDTER
;
A
#
# COMPACT_ATOMS: atom_id res chain seq x y z
N MET A 1 -15.67 -20.06 15.30
CA MET A 1 -14.63 -19.01 15.16
C MET A 1 -15.31 -17.65 15.25
N GLU A 2 -14.80 -16.76 16.08
CA GLU A 2 -15.37 -15.41 16.25
C GLU A 2 -14.38 -14.39 15.72
N ILE A 3 -14.90 -13.40 14.99
CA ILE A 3 -14.11 -12.38 14.31
C ILE A 3 -14.74 -11.01 14.66
N LEU A 4 -13.92 -10.10 15.16
CA LEU A 4 -14.32 -8.69 15.36
C LEU A 4 -13.81 -7.89 14.15
N PRO A 5 -14.68 -7.53 13.20
CA PRO A 5 -14.29 -6.71 12.07
C PRO A 5 -13.93 -5.29 12.54
N VAL A 6 -12.88 -4.70 11.95
CA VAL A 6 -12.45 -3.32 12.28
C VAL A 6 -13.54 -2.29 11.92
N SER A 7 -14.41 -2.63 10.98
CA SER A 7 -15.51 -1.76 10.52
C SER A 7 -16.70 -1.67 11.46
N THR A 8 -16.80 -2.54 12.47
CA THR A 8 -17.92 -2.56 13.42
C THR A 8 -17.40 -2.50 14.85
N PHE A 9 -17.90 -1.56 15.64
CA PHE A 9 -17.46 -1.38 17.05
C PHE A 9 -18.28 -2.23 18.04
N GLU A 10 -19.49 -2.64 17.67
CA GLU A 10 -20.43 -3.30 18.57
C GLU A 10 -20.75 -4.73 18.15
N ASP A 11 -20.57 -5.07 16.88
CA ASP A 11 -20.99 -6.33 16.32
C ASP A 11 -19.80 -7.20 15.90
N ALA A 12 -19.88 -8.49 16.22
CA ALA A 12 -18.90 -9.48 15.77
C ALA A 12 -19.58 -10.55 14.90
N VAL A 13 -18.76 -11.23 14.13
CA VAL A 13 -19.20 -12.34 13.28
C VAL A 13 -18.75 -13.64 13.89
N ARG A 14 -19.68 -14.59 14.05
CA ARG A 14 -19.39 -15.95 14.45
C ARG A 14 -19.60 -16.89 13.28
N VAL A 15 -18.57 -17.65 12.91
CA VAL A 15 -18.63 -18.71 11.92
C VAL A 15 -18.65 -20.04 12.68
N GLU A 16 -19.72 -20.77 12.54
CA GLU A 16 -19.92 -22.09 13.15
C GLU A 16 -19.61 -23.17 12.11
N PHE A 17 -18.88 -24.19 12.52
CA PHE A 17 -18.44 -25.28 11.67
C PHE A 17 -19.07 -26.61 12.14
N PHE A 18 -19.43 -27.43 11.17
CA PHE A 18 -19.75 -28.85 11.38
C PHE A 18 -18.68 -29.66 10.64
N GLY A 19 -17.69 -30.16 11.38
CA GLY A 19 -16.49 -30.72 10.76
C GLY A 19 -15.70 -29.65 10.02
N ASP A 20 -15.45 -29.86 8.74
CA ASP A 20 -14.71 -28.93 7.87
C ASP A 20 -15.64 -27.99 7.05
N GLU A 21 -16.96 -28.13 7.22
CA GLU A 21 -17.94 -27.32 6.50
C GLU A 21 -18.46 -26.17 7.38
N ILE A 22 -18.78 -25.03 6.77
CA ILE A 22 -19.44 -23.92 7.45
C ILE A 22 -20.92 -24.27 7.60
N ASP A 23 -21.40 -24.42 8.84
CA ASP A 23 -22.79 -24.68 9.16
C ASP A 23 -23.62 -23.39 9.09
N ARG A 24 -23.14 -22.34 9.75
CA ARG A 24 -23.78 -21.03 9.67
C ARG A 24 -22.84 -19.88 10.00
N ILE A 25 -23.21 -18.68 9.53
CA ILE A 25 -22.56 -17.41 9.83
C ILE A 25 -23.59 -16.53 10.52
N VAL A 26 -23.25 -16.00 11.69
CA VAL A 26 -24.13 -15.11 12.45
C VAL A 26 -23.42 -13.85 12.88
N GLU A 27 -24.15 -12.75 12.90
CA GLU A 27 -23.73 -11.50 13.51
C GLU A 27 -24.32 -11.43 14.92
N PHE A 28 -23.50 -11.11 15.91
CA PHE A 28 -23.89 -11.09 17.31
C PHE A 28 -23.31 -9.88 18.03
N ASP A 29 -23.98 -9.44 19.06
CA ASP A 29 -23.52 -8.38 19.94
C ASP A 29 -22.41 -8.89 20.84
N VAL A 30 -21.28 -8.19 20.89
CA VAL A 30 -20.08 -8.60 21.62
C VAL A 30 -20.30 -8.61 23.13
N LEU A 31 -21.13 -7.68 23.66
CA LEU A 31 -21.36 -7.53 25.08
C LEU A 31 -22.38 -8.53 25.63
N THR A 32 -23.46 -8.72 24.89
CA THR A 32 -24.56 -9.58 25.35
C THR A 32 -24.45 -11.01 24.84
N GLY A 33 -23.70 -11.23 23.74
CA GLY A 33 -23.63 -12.51 23.04
C GLY A 33 -24.89 -12.83 22.22
N GLU A 34 -25.85 -11.90 22.14
CA GLU A 34 -27.13 -12.11 21.48
C GLU A 34 -26.97 -12.09 19.96
N VAL A 35 -27.54 -13.11 19.29
CA VAL A 35 -27.50 -13.21 17.83
C VAL A 35 -28.46 -12.18 17.23
N LYS A 36 -27.96 -11.22 16.46
CA LYS A 36 -28.74 -10.19 15.78
C LYS A 36 -29.34 -10.68 14.47
N ARG A 37 -28.52 -11.39 13.67
CA ARG A 37 -28.98 -11.95 12.38
C ARG A 37 -28.10 -13.08 11.87
N SER A 38 -28.68 -13.95 11.02
CA SER A 38 -27.94 -14.93 10.25
C SER A 38 -27.54 -14.36 8.90
N LEU A 39 -26.32 -14.67 8.47
CA LEU A 39 -25.72 -14.17 7.23
C LEU A 39 -25.45 -15.36 6.29
N ASN A 40 -25.70 -15.15 4.99
CA ASN A 40 -25.32 -16.10 3.95
C ASN A 40 -23.90 -15.84 3.42
N PHE A 41 -23.40 -14.63 3.66
CA PHE A 41 -22.09 -14.19 3.21
C PHE A 41 -21.57 -13.10 4.15
N VAL A 42 -20.27 -13.10 4.38
CA VAL A 42 -19.57 -12.00 5.07
C VAL A 42 -18.24 -11.74 4.39
N ALA A 43 -17.94 -10.46 4.17
CA ALA A 43 -16.62 -10.02 3.70
C ALA A 43 -15.82 -9.52 4.90
N ILE A 44 -14.67 -10.12 5.12
CA ILE A 44 -13.74 -9.71 6.19
C ILE A 44 -12.52 -9.13 5.53
N PHE A 45 -12.28 -7.85 5.81
CA PHE A 45 -11.16 -7.12 5.24
C PHE A 45 -9.97 -7.10 6.20
N PRO A 46 -8.73 -7.04 5.68
CA PRO A 46 -7.54 -6.88 6.51
C PRO A 46 -7.60 -5.60 7.35
N ALA A 47 -7.07 -5.66 8.57
CA ALA A 47 -6.95 -4.52 9.49
C ALA A 47 -5.70 -3.67 9.22
N SER A 48 -4.82 -4.10 8.32
CA SER A 48 -3.57 -3.43 7.98
C SER A 48 -3.43 -3.21 6.48
N HIS A 49 -2.60 -2.21 6.11
CA HIS A 49 -2.29 -1.92 4.72
C HIS A 49 -1.33 -2.96 4.13
N TYR A 50 -1.35 -3.09 2.80
CA TYR A 50 -0.44 -3.96 2.02
C TYR A 50 -0.55 -5.45 2.34
N VAL A 51 -1.71 -5.91 2.79
CA VAL A 51 -1.98 -7.34 2.90
C VAL A 51 -2.33 -7.89 1.54
N VAL A 52 -1.44 -8.70 0.99
CA VAL A 52 -1.57 -9.29 -0.35
C VAL A 52 -1.42 -10.82 -0.30
N PRO A 53 -2.03 -11.56 -1.24
CA PRO A 53 -1.87 -13.01 -1.32
C PRO A 53 -0.41 -13.42 -1.53
N GLN A 54 -0.03 -14.61 -1.04
CA GLN A 54 1.34 -15.12 -1.14
C GLN A 54 1.87 -15.17 -2.57
N GLU A 55 1.04 -15.54 -3.53
CA GLU A 55 1.41 -15.55 -4.95
C GLU A 55 1.79 -14.15 -5.48
N GLN A 56 1.14 -13.12 -4.98
CA GLN A 56 1.44 -11.73 -5.32
C GLN A 56 2.73 -11.26 -4.67
N ILE A 57 3.01 -11.68 -3.44
CA ILE A 57 4.28 -11.45 -2.75
C ILE A 57 5.44 -12.04 -3.55
N GLU A 58 5.34 -13.30 -4.00
CA GLU A 58 6.41 -13.94 -4.78
C GLU A 58 6.65 -13.25 -6.14
N ARG A 59 5.59 -12.78 -6.80
CA ARG A 59 5.73 -11.94 -8.02
C ARG A 59 6.43 -10.62 -7.72
N ALA A 60 6.05 -9.95 -6.64
CA ALA A 60 6.67 -8.71 -6.21
C ALA A 60 8.15 -8.91 -5.89
N ILE A 61 8.51 -9.98 -5.16
CA ILE A 61 9.90 -10.33 -4.84
C ILE A 61 10.73 -10.53 -6.10
N LYS A 62 10.17 -11.13 -7.15
CA LYS A 62 10.87 -11.29 -8.41
C LYS A 62 11.22 -9.92 -9.02
N GLY A 63 10.24 -9.02 -9.12
CA GLY A 63 10.46 -7.66 -9.63
C GLY A 63 11.44 -6.84 -8.79
N ILE A 64 11.36 -6.97 -7.45
CA ILE A 64 12.30 -6.32 -6.53
C ILE A 64 13.73 -6.82 -6.76
N LYS A 65 13.93 -8.11 -6.97
CA LYS A 65 15.26 -8.70 -7.25
C LYS A 65 15.82 -8.25 -8.59
N GLU A 66 15.00 -8.15 -9.61
CA GLU A 66 15.39 -7.64 -10.93
C GLU A 66 15.87 -6.18 -10.81
N GLU A 67 15.07 -5.33 -10.20
CA GLU A 67 15.42 -3.92 -9.95
C GLU A 67 16.68 -3.78 -9.06
N LEU A 68 16.82 -4.63 -8.03
CA LEU A 68 18.01 -4.64 -7.18
C LEU A 68 19.27 -4.97 -7.99
N ALA A 69 19.21 -5.96 -8.88
CA ALA A 69 20.36 -6.36 -9.70
C ALA A 69 20.80 -5.22 -10.64
N GLU A 70 19.85 -4.52 -11.24
CA GLU A 70 20.10 -3.34 -12.08
C GLU A 70 20.75 -2.22 -11.26
N GLN A 71 20.19 -1.91 -10.09
CA GLN A 71 20.70 -0.82 -9.25
C GLN A 71 22.07 -1.11 -8.66
N VAL A 72 22.36 -2.36 -8.26
CA VAL A 72 23.69 -2.78 -7.81
C VAL A 72 24.72 -2.68 -8.94
N THR A 73 24.34 -3.05 -10.16
CA THR A 73 25.20 -2.91 -11.33
C THR A 73 25.49 -1.44 -11.61
N TYR A 74 24.48 -0.60 -11.60
CA TYR A 74 24.61 0.85 -11.76
C TYR A 74 25.60 1.45 -10.76
N PHE A 75 25.48 1.14 -9.46
CA PHE A 75 26.38 1.66 -8.43
C PHE A 75 27.82 1.17 -8.61
N LYS A 76 28.02 -0.08 -9.01
CA LYS A 76 29.37 -0.64 -9.27
C LYS A 76 30.04 0.04 -10.47
N GLU A 77 29.30 0.32 -11.53
CA GLU A 77 29.81 1.02 -12.72
C GLU A 77 30.19 2.47 -12.44
N HIS A 78 29.62 3.07 -11.37
CA HIS A 78 29.92 4.44 -10.94
C HIS A 78 30.87 4.50 -9.72
N ASP A 79 31.57 3.40 -9.39
CA ASP A 79 32.49 3.29 -8.24
C ASP A 79 31.85 3.56 -6.87
N GLN A 80 30.52 3.40 -6.76
CA GLN A 80 29.73 3.59 -5.54
C GLN A 80 29.55 2.25 -4.81
N LEU A 81 30.63 1.64 -4.36
CA LEU A 81 30.62 0.28 -3.79
C LEU A 81 29.89 0.20 -2.44
N ILE A 82 29.93 1.27 -1.63
CA ILE A 82 29.24 1.33 -0.33
C ILE A 82 27.73 1.37 -0.55
N GLU A 83 27.25 2.15 -1.52
CA GLU A 83 25.86 2.24 -1.91
C GLU A 83 25.37 0.90 -2.46
N ALA A 84 26.17 0.25 -3.29
CA ALA A 84 25.87 -1.07 -3.84
C ALA A 84 25.71 -2.12 -2.73
N GLN A 85 26.61 -2.15 -1.76
CA GLN A 85 26.53 -3.07 -0.62
C GLN A 85 25.30 -2.77 0.23
N ARG A 86 25.09 -1.51 0.60
CA ARG A 86 23.99 -1.06 1.45
C ARG A 86 22.63 -1.43 0.87
N ILE A 87 22.38 -1.12 -0.41
CA ILE A 87 21.10 -1.44 -1.04
C ILE A 87 20.89 -2.95 -1.14
N ALA A 88 21.95 -3.73 -1.42
CA ALA A 88 21.87 -5.18 -1.49
C ALA A 88 21.51 -5.80 -0.13
N GLU A 89 22.20 -5.43 0.94
CA GLU A 89 21.94 -5.93 2.29
C GLU A 89 20.52 -5.56 2.75
N ARG A 90 20.13 -4.31 2.59
CA ARG A 90 18.81 -3.83 3.01
C ARG A 90 17.69 -4.51 2.25
N THR A 91 17.77 -4.56 0.93
CA THR A 91 16.71 -5.13 0.10
C THR A 91 16.58 -6.64 0.29
N ASN A 92 17.71 -7.37 0.45
CA ASN A 92 17.65 -8.81 0.72
C ASN A 92 17.01 -9.10 2.08
N PHE A 93 17.32 -8.32 3.11
CA PHE A 93 16.66 -8.43 4.41
C PHE A 93 15.14 -8.16 4.30
N ASP A 94 14.73 -7.11 3.60
CA ASP A 94 13.32 -6.78 3.38
C ASP A 94 12.61 -7.90 2.59
N ILE A 95 13.28 -8.55 1.62
CA ILE A 95 12.74 -9.70 0.86
C ILE A 95 12.53 -10.92 1.78
N GLU A 96 13.47 -11.21 2.67
CA GLU A 96 13.31 -12.30 3.65
C GLU A 96 12.12 -12.05 4.56
N MET A 97 11.98 -10.84 5.09
CA MET A 97 10.85 -10.45 5.91
C MET A 97 9.52 -10.56 5.17
N LEU A 98 9.46 -10.10 3.91
CA LEU A 98 8.26 -10.22 3.07
C LEU A 98 7.87 -11.69 2.84
N ARG A 99 8.85 -12.59 2.64
CA ARG A 99 8.59 -14.01 2.42
C ARG A 99 8.09 -14.72 3.68
N GLU A 100 8.72 -14.45 4.82
CA GLU A 100 8.42 -15.14 6.08
C GLU A 100 7.14 -14.62 6.76
N THR A 101 6.92 -13.32 6.72
CA THR A 101 5.85 -12.67 7.49
C THR A 101 4.78 -11.97 6.63
N GLY A 102 5.04 -11.83 5.33
CA GLY A 102 4.18 -11.02 4.45
C GLY A 102 4.34 -9.50 4.66
N PHE A 103 5.28 -9.08 5.48
CA PHE A 103 5.49 -7.67 5.84
C PHE A 103 6.97 -7.33 6.02
N CYS A 104 7.36 -6.09 5.70
CA CYS A 104 8.67 -5.54 6.05
C CYS A 104 8.54 -4.08 6.46
N SER A 105 9.54 -3.58 7.20
CA SER A 105 9.58 -2.17 7.59
C SER A 105 9.80 -1.28 6.37
N GLY A 106 8.85 -0.36 6.11
CA GLY A 106 8.88 0.49 4.92
C GLY A 106 8.34 -0.22 3.67
N ILE A 107 7.42 -1.17 3.85
CA ILE A 107 6.75 -1.92 2.78
C ILE A 107 6.16 -1.01 1.68
N GLU A 108 5.79 0.22 2.04
CA GLU A 108 5.30 1.22 1.11
C GLU A 108 6.32 1.58 0.00
N ASN A 109 7.61 1.38 0.23
CA ASN A 109 8.64 1.62 -0.78
C ASN A 109 8.66 0.56 -1.89
N TYR A 110 7.97 -0.55 -1.67
CA TYR A 110 7.78 -1.64 -2.63
C TYR A 110 6.35 -1.68 -3.21
N SER A 111 5.55 -0.63 -2.97
CA SER A 111 4.13 -0.56 -3.37
C SER A 111 3.92 -0.81 -4.86
N ARG A 112 4.80 -0.32 -5.74
CA ARG A 112 4.76 -0.56 -7.17
C ARG A 112 4.80 -2.06 -7.49
N HIS A 113 5.76 -2.78 -6.93
CA HIS A 113 5.92 -4.23 -7.14
C HIS A 113 4.78 -5.02 -6.51
N LEU A 114 4.35 -4.66 -5.28
CA LEU A 114 3.26 -5.32 -4.58
C LEU A 114 1.92 -5.15 -5.30
N ALA A 115 1.68 -3.99 -5.89
CA ALA A 115 0.46 -3.73 -6.66
C ALA A 115 0.55 -4.16 -8.14
N GLY A 116 1.74 -4.56 -8.61
CA GLY A 116 1.97 -4.95 -10.01
C GLY A 116 1.84 -3.79 -10.99
N LEU A 117 2.24 -2.59 -10.56
CA LEU A 117 2.15 -1.36 -11.36
C LEU A 117 3.39 -1.16 -12.23
N GLU A 118 3.19 -0.53 -13.37
CA GLU A 118 4.28 -0.08 -14.24
C GLU A 118 5.04 1.11 -13.62
N PRO A 119 6.32 1.33 -14.01
CA PRO A 119 7.09 2.48 -13.55
C PRO A 119 6.35 3.80 -13.81
N GLY A 120 6.26 4.65 -12.77
CA GLY A 120 5.59 5.94 -12.84
C GLY A 120 4.06 5.90 -12.68
N GLN A 121 3.46 4.72 -12.56
CA GLN A 121 2.04 4.62 -12.24
C GLN A 121 1.77 4.95 -10.78
N PRO A 122 0.79 5.81 -10.47
CA PRO A 122 0.42 6.12 -9.10
C PRO A 122 -0.27 4.92 -8.43
N PRO A 123 -0.06 4.71 -7.13
CA PRO A 123 -0.85 3.76 -6.36
C PRO A 123 -2.30 4.24 -6.27
N SER A 124 -3.24 3.28 -6.13
CA SER A 124 -4.64 3.60 -5.90
C SER A 124 -4.81 4.39 -4.60
N THR A 125 -5.62 5.43 -4.66
CA THR A 125 -5.97 6.30 -3.54
C THR A 125 -7.43 6.07 -3.13
N LEU A 126 -7.82 6.61 -1.98
CA LEU A 126 -9.22 6.55 -1.54
C LEU A 126 -10.18 7.17 -2.58
N ILE A 127 -9.71 8.17 -3.32
CA ILE A 127 -10.51 8.86 -4.34
C ILE A 127 -10.89 7.91 -5.50
N ASP A 128 -10.01 6.98 -5.85
CA ASP A 128 -10.23 6.03 -6.95
C ASP A 128 -11.41 5.07 -6.69
N PHE A 129 -11.86 4.96 -5.42
CA PHE A 129 -13.01 4.12 -5.04
C PHE A 129 -14.36 4.82 -5.20
N PHE A 130 -14.39 6.12 -5.47
CA PHE A 130 -15.65 6.84 -5.65
C PHE A 130 -16.21 6.77 -7.07
N GLY A 131 -15.46 6.21 -8.03
CA GLY A 131 -15.86 6.18 -9.44
C GLY A 131 -15.69 7.55 -10.12
N ASP A 132 -16.32 7.70 -11.30
CA ASP A 132 -16.11 8.88 -12.15
C ASP A 132 -17.09 10.03 -11.87
N ASP A 133 -18.19 9.78 -11.18
CA ASP A 133 -19.25 10.77 -10.92
C ASP A 133 -19.42 11.01 -9.42
N PHE A 134 -18.61 11.92 -8.89
CA PHE A 134 -18.72 12.35 -7.49
C PHE A 134 -18.38 13.83 -7.33
N LEU A 135 -18.95 14.46 -6.30
CA LEU A 135 -18.64 15.84 -5.92
C LEU A 135 -17.60 15.85 -4.80
N MET A 136 -16.44 16.43 -5.07
CA MET A 136 -15.39 16.65 -4.06
C MET A 136 -15.49 18.08 -3.51
N ILE A 137 -15.64 18.21 -2.21
CA ILE A 137 -15.60 19.48 -1.49
C ILE A 137 -14.33 19.51 -0.64
N ILE A 138 -13.45 20.46 -0.91
CA ILE A 138 -12.18 20.64 -0.17
C ILE A 138 -12.31 21.90 0.67
N ASP A 139 -12.37 21.70 2.00
CA ASP A 139 -12.35 22.83 2.94
C ASP A 139 -10.97 23.50 2.93
N GLU A 140 -10.95 24.83 3.05
CA GLU A 140 -9.74 25.64 3.00
C GLU A 140 -8.82 25.29 1.81
N SER A 141 -9.42 25.08 0.63
CA SER A 141 -8.71 24.61 -0.57
C SER A 141 -7.51 25.47 -0.97
N HIS A 142 -7.57 26.78 -0.66
CA HIS A 142 -6.49 27.74 -0.93
C HIS A 142 -5.22 27.43 -0.13
N ILE A 143 -5.33 26.71 0.99
CA ILE A 143 -4.20 26.24 1.82
C ILE A 143 -3.93 24.78 1.54
N THR A 144 -4.97 23.93 1.54
CA THR A 144 -4.87 22.47 1.43
C THR A 144 -4.21 22.02 0.12
N VAL A 145 -4.63 22.57 -1.00
CA VAL A 145 -4.12 22.16 -2.32
C VAL A 145 -2.63 22.50 -2.51
N PRO A 146 -2.15 23.73 -2.21
CA PRO A 146 -0.71 24.01 -2.24
C PRO A 146 0.10 23.18 -1.25
N GLN A 147 -0.45 22.87 -0.06
CA GLN A 147 0.23 22.04 0.94
C GLN A 147 0.44 20.60 0.44
N ILE A 148 -0.57 20.01 -0.19
CA ILE A 148 -0.45 18.67 -0.80
C ILE A 148 0.61 18.66 -1.90
N GLY A 149 0.62 19.69 -2.76
CA GLY A 149 1.66 19.85 -3.79
C GLY A 149 3.07 19.96 -3.19
N GLY A 150 3.23 20.73 -2.11
CA GLY A 150 4.49 20.85 -1.37
C GLY A 150 4.93 19.53 -0.72
N MET A 151 4.01 18.75 -0.19
CA MET A 151 4.30 17.42 0.36
C MET A 151 4.82 16.45 -0.70
N TYR A 152 4.26 16.49 -1.91
CA TYR A 152 4.75 15.68 -3.02
C TYR A 152 6.20 16.03 -3.39
N ALA A 153 6.49 17.34 -3.60
CA ALA A 153 7.82 17.79 -3.95
C ALA A 153 8.86 17.45 -2.87
N GLY A 154 8.50 17.60 -1.60
CA GLY A 154 9.35 17.26 -0.47
C GLY A 154 9.64 15.76 -0.37
N ASP A 155 8.63 14.91 -0.59
CA ASP A 155 8.80 13.45 -0.58
C ASP A 155 9.66 12.96 -1.75
N GLN A 156 9.46 13.51 -2.95
CA GLN A 156 10.28 13.20 -4.13
C GLN A 156 11.75 13.58 -3.92
N SER A 157 12.02 14.78 -3.38
CA SER A 157 13.38 15.21 -3.06
C SER A 157 14.05 14.29 -2.05
N ARG A 158 13.34 13.97 -0.94
CA ARG A 158 13.82 13.06 0.08
C ARG A 158 14.11 11.67 -0.47
N LYS A 159 13.20 11.10 -1.26
CA LYS A 159 13.36 9.77 -1.85
C LYS A 159 14.46 9.71 -2.89
N SER A 160 14.63 10.77 -3.69
CA SER A 160 15.77 10.85 -4.61
C SER A 160 17.09 10.74 -3.86
N THR A 161 17.27 11.50 -2.78
CA THR A 161 18.45 11.39 -1.92
C THR A 161 18.63 9.95 -1.38
N LEU A 162 17.56 9.30 -0.90
CA LEU A 162 17.65 7.94 -0.38
C LEU A 162 18.03 6.91 -1.46
N VAL A 163 17.59 7.09 -2.70
CA VAL A 163 17.96 6.24 -3.84
C VAL A 163 19.42 6.48 -4.23
N ASP A 164 19.82 7.74 -4.37
CA ASP A 164 21.17 8.13 -4.79
C ASP A 164 22.25 7.60 -3.82
N PHE A 165 21.93 7.52 -2.53
CA PHE A 165 22.83 6.98 -1.48
C PHE A 165 22.60 5.49 -1.14
N GLY A 166 21.84 4.74 -1.96
CA GLY A 166 21.66 3.29 -1.78
C GLY A 166 20.82 2.88 -0.56
N PHE A 167 19.93 3.73 -0.06
CA PHE A 167 19.02 3.38 1.03
C PHE A 167 17.68 2.83 0.56
N ARG A 168 17.29 3.12 -0.69
CA ARG A 168 16.04 2.66 -1.31
C ARG A 168 16.24 2.35 -2.78
N LEU A 169 15.40 1.46 -3.32
CA LEU A 169 15.31 1.22 -4.76
C LEU A 169 14.62 2.38 -5.48
N PRO A 170 14.88 2.59 -6.77
CA PRO A 170 14.23 3.63 -7.58
C PRO A 170 12.71 3.62 -7.51
N SER A 171 12.09 2.44 -7.45
CA SER A 171 10.64 2.24 -7.33
C SER A 171 10.01 2.88 -6.09
N ALA A 172 10.80 3.17 -5.06
CA ALA A 172 10.32 3.90 -3.89
C ALA A 172 9.78 5.30 -4.23
N LYS A 173 10.22 5.91 -5.35
CA LYS A 173 9.74 7.21 -5.83
C LYS A 173 8.29 7.15 -6.31
N ASP A 174 7.82 5.99 -6.76
CA ASP A 174 6.47 5.81 -7.33
C ASP A 174 5.37 5.66 -6.26
N ASN A 175 5.73 5.53 -4.99
CA ASN A 175 4.80 5.39 -3.87
C ASN A 175 3.87 6.61 -3.66
N ARG A 176 4.29 7.81 -4.07
CA ARG A 176 3.48 9.03 -4.04
C ARG A 176 3.53 9.72 -5.39
N CYS A 177 2.65 9.34 -6.27
CA CYS A 177 2.43 10.04 -7.52
C CYS A 177 1.11 10.80 -7.42
N LEU A 178 1.12 11.96 -6.79
CA LEU A 178 0.00 12.90 -6.83
C LEU A 178 0.23 13.85 -8.00
N LEU A 179 0.09 13.36 -9.22
CA LEU A 179 -0.19 14.21 -10.37
C LEU A 179 -1.68 14.56 -10.30
N TYR A 180 -2.03 15.50 -9.44
CA TYR A 180 -3.36 16.08 -9.44
C TYR A 180 -3.43 17.08 -10.61
N THR A 181 -3.90 16.59 -11.74
CA THR A 181 -4.29 17.43 -12.89
C THR A 181 -5.82 17.62 -12.88
N SER A 182 -6.36 18.18 -11.79
CA SER A 182 -7.70 18.74 -11.86
C SER A 182 -7.59 20.16 -12.38
N PRO A 183 -8.28 20.50 -13.48
CA PRO A 183 -8.37 21.89 -13.90
C PRO A 183 -9.04 22.69 -12.80
N SER A 184 -8.27 23.56 -12.15
CA SER A 184 -8.83 24.57 -11.25
C SER A 184 -9.66 25.56 -12.08
N PRO A 185 -10.78 26.08 -11.57
CA PRO A 185 -11.48 27.16 -12.23
C PRO A 185 -10.60 28.38 -12.60
N ARG A 186 -9.45 28.54 -11.93
CA ARG A 186 -8.46 29.55 -12.25
C ARG A 186 -7.59 29.22 -13.48
N ASP A 187 -7.53 27.95 -13.89
CA ASP A 187 -6.75 27.53 -15.05
C ASP A 187 -7.54 27.68 -16.37
N THR A 188 -8.85 27.90 -16.28
CA THR A 188 -9.72 28.14 -17.43
C THR A 188 -9.86 29.62 -17.80
N GLU A 189 -9.29 30.52 -17.00
CA GLU A 189 -9.32 31.99 -17.23
C GLU A 189 -8.03 32.57 -17.83
N ARG A 190 -7.17 31.72 -18.45
CA ARG A 190 -5.98 32.18 -19.16
C ARG A 190 -6.04 31.88 -20.64
#